data_c1ee5345c4daacbfddaeb238aa9ebe00
#
_entry.id   c1ee5345c4daacbfddaeb238aa9ebe00
#
_cell.length_a   1.000
_cell.length_b   1.000
_cell.length_c   1.000
_cell.angle_alpha   90.00
_cell.angle_beta   90.00
_cell.angle_gamma   90.00
#
_symmetry.space_group_name_H-M   'P 1'
#
loop_
_entity.id
_entity.type
_entity.pdbx_description
1 polymer ?
#
loop_
_entity_poly.entity_id
_entity_poly.type
_entity_poly.pdbx_seq_one_letter_code
_entity_poly.pdbx_strand_id
1 'polypeptide(L)' 'NNPIFKSLRAKKNLNKGEIINKKNFEECIELDRGVSFKSTKGKKLKKKMKKNEFINYSHIFNL' A
#
# COMPACT_ATOMS: atom_id res chain seq x y z
N ASN A 1 -9.83 21.24 10.46
CA ASN A 1 -8.80 20.67 9.58
C ASN A 1 -9.13 19.25 9.23
N ASN A 2 -9.14 18.94 7.96
CA ASN A 2 -9.33 17.57 7.51
C ASN A 2 -8.05 16.79 7.75
N PRO A 3 -8.15 15.57 8.29
CA PRO A 3 -6.98 14.73 8.44
C PRO A 3 -6.41 14.38 7.06
N ILE A 4 -5.10 14.39 6.97
CA ILE A 4 -4.38 13.99 5.77
C ILE A 4 -3.67 12.68 6.08
N PHE A 5 -3.94 11.66 5.28
CA PHE A 5 -3.33 10.36 5.44
C PHE A 5 -2.37 10.10 4.30
N LYS A 6 -1.23 9.50 4.63
CA LYS A 6 -0.34 8.98 3.60
C LYS A 6 -0.83 7.58 3.23
N SER A 7 -0.91 7.33 1.94
CA SER A 7 -1.29 6.03 1.42
C SER A 7 -0.19 5.52 0.51
N LEU A 8 -0.20 4.24 0.19
CA LEU A 8 0.78 3.63 -0.69
C LEU A 8 0.15 3.23 -2.00
N ARG A 9 0.84 3.57 -3.08
CA ARG A 9 0.43 3.22 -4.44
C ARG A 9 1.49 2.33 -5.07
N ALA A 10 1.06 1.26 -5.73
CA ALA A 10 1.98 0.36 -6.41
C ALA A 10 2.62 1.06 -7.61
N LYS A 11 3.93 0.98 -7.72
CA LYS A 11 4.67 1.57 -8.84
C LYS A 11 4.61 0.69 -10.09
N LYS A 12 4.27 -0.57 -9.93
CA LYS A 12 4.22 -1.56 -11.00
C LYS A 12 3.25 -2.66 -10.62
N ASN A 13 2.99 -3.57 -11.55
CA ASN A 13 2.20 -4.76 -11.25
C ASN A 13 2.97 -5.64 -10.27
N LEU A 14 2.31 -6.04 -9.19
CA LEU A 14 2.92 -6.81 -8.11
C LEU A 14 2.17 -8.12 -7.91
N ASN A 15 2.90 -9.15 -7.56
CA ASN A 15 2.34 -10.47 -7.30
C ASN A 15 2.13 -10.69 -5.81
N LYS A 16 1.24 -11.62 -5.47
CA LYS A 16 1.09 -12.10 -4.12
C LYS A 16 2.45 -12.55 -3.58
N GLY A 17 2.77 -12.16 -2.36
CA GLY A 17 4.02 -12.51 -1.72
C GLY A 17 5.14 -11.49 -1.85
N GLU A 18 4.98 -10.50 -2.72
CA GLU A 18 5.99 -9.46 -2.84
C GLU A 18 5.98 -8.58 -1.58
N ILE A 19 7.18 -8.11 -1.21
CA ILE A 19 7.37 -7.34 0.01
C ILE A 19 7.09 -5.87 -0.26
N ILE A 20 6.42 -5.23 0.70
CA ILE A 20 6.17 -3.80 0.64
C ILE A 20 7.44 -3.05 0.96
N ASN A 21 7.95 -2.30 -0.01
CA ASN A 21 9.15 -1.50 0.14
C ASN A 21 9.10 -0.30 -0.81
N LYS A 22 10.06 0.60 -0.70
CA LYS A 22 10.07 1.84 -1.49
C LYS A 22 10.41 1.62 -2.97
N LYS A 23 10.92 0.46 -3.33
CA LYS A 23 11.15 0.12 -4.74
C LYS A 23 9.84 -0.18 -5.47
N ASN A 24 8.89 -0.75 -4.75
CA ASN A 24 7.62 -1.22 -5.32
C ASN A 24 6.46 -0.27 -5.09
N PHE A 25 6.59 0.61 -4.09
CA PHE A 25 5.51 1.48 -3.66
C PHE A 25 5.99 2.92 -3.51
N GLU A 26 5.08 3.86 -3.73
CA GLU A 26 5.31 5.25 -3.41
C GLU A 26 4.26 5.74 -2.44
N GLU A 27 4.63 6.69 -1.58
CA GLU A 27 3.69 7.31 -0.67
C GLU A 27 2.95 8.43 -1.37
N CYS A 28 1.64 8.45 -1.20
CA CYS A 28 0.78 9.47 -1.76
C CYS A 28 -0.09 10.03 -0.63
N ILE A 29 -0.53 11.27 -0.81
CA ILE A 29 -1.43 11.90 0.16
C ILE A 29 -2.87 11.63 -0.28
N GLU A 30 -3.67 11.08 0.64
CA GLU A 30 -5.10 10.92 0.43
C GLU A 30 -5.86 11.52 1.60
N LEU A 31 -7.04 12.05 1.32
CA LEU A 31 -7.96 12.47 2.35
C LEU A 31 -8.78 11.26 2.78
N ASP A 32 -9.16 11.23 4.02
CA ASP A 32 -10.11 10.27 4.61
C ASP A 32 -9.59 8.88 4.88
N ARG A 33 -8.50 8.45 4.25
CA ARG A 33 -7.98 7.11 4.50
C ARG A 33 -6.52 7.01 4.07
N GLY A 34 -5.85 6.01 4.61
CA GLY A 34 -4.50 5.72 4.18
C GLY A 34 -3.94 4.55 4.95
N VAL A 35 -3.04 3.83 4.30
CA VAL A 35 -2.27 2.78 4.93
C VAL A 35 -0.82 3.24 4.83
N SER A 36 -0.24 3.61 5.95
CA SER A 36 1.08 4.22 5.95
C SER A 36 2.18 3.20 5.62
N PHE A 37 3.25 3.68 5.00
CA PHE A 37 4.42 2.86 4.75
C PHE A 37 5.01 2.35 6.06
N LYS A 38 5.04 3.21 7.08
CA LYS A 38 5.61 2.85 8.38
C LYS A 38 4.95 1.63 9.00
N SER A 39 3.64 1.49 8.86
CA SER A 39 2.91 0.36 9.45
C SER A 39 2.92 -0.89 8.56
N THR A 40 3.30 -0.77 7.30
CA THR A 40 3.24 -1.87 6.34
C THR A 40 4.61 -2.33 5.84
N LYS A 41 5.65 -1.56 6.10
CA LYS A 41 7.00 -1.87 5.67
C LYS A 41 7.40 -3.30 6.06
N GLY A 42 7.90 -4.05 5.10
CA GLY A 42 8.35 -5.41 5.33
C GLY A 42 7.26 -6.48 5.31
N LYS A 43 6.00 -6.09 5.26
CA LYS A 43 4.90 -7.04 5.14
C LYS A 43 4.80 -7.55 3.71
N LYS A 44 4.30 -8.78 3.56
CA LYS A 44 4.09 -9.38 2.24
C LYS A 44 2.67 -9.14 1.77
N LEU A 45 2.52 -8.94 0.46
CA LEU A 45 1.20 -8.83 -0.14
C LEU A 45 0.46 -10.17 -0.05
N LYS A 46 -0.80 -10.11 0.35
CA LYS A 46 -1.69 -11.26 0.37
C LYS A 46 -2.44 -11.44 -0.94
N LYS A 47 -2.44 -10.42 -1.78
CA LYS A 47 -3.11 -10.40 -3.09
C LYS A 47 -2.23 -9.67 -4.08
N LYS A 48 -2.39 -9.98 -5.37
CA LYS A 48 -1.70 -9.23 -6.39
C LYS A 48 -2.27 -7.82 -6.51
N MET A 49 -1.45 -6.88 -6.97
CA MET A 49 -1.84 -5.49 -7.19
C MET A 49 -1.46 -5.06 -8.59
N LYS A 50 -2.25 -4.17 -9.16
CA LYS A 50 -1.95 -3.55 -10.44
C LYS A 50 -1.19 -2.26 -10.24
N LYS A 51 -0.41 -1.87 -11.26
CA LYS A 51 0.28 -0.57 -11.24
C LYS A 51 -0.73 0.55 -10.98
N ASN A 52 -0.33 1.48 -10.12
CA ASN A 52 -1.13 2.63 -9.69
C ASN A 52 -2.29 2.29 -8.75
N GLU A 53 -2.45 1.05 -8.38
CA GLU A 53 -3.47 0.67 -7.41
C GLU A 53 -3.01 1.08 -6.00
N PHE A 54 -3.95 1.61 -5.21
CA PHE A 54 -3.66 1.95 -3.81
C PHE A 54 -3.83 0.72 -2.95
N ILE A 55 -2.95 0.60 -1.95
CA ILE A 55 -3.01 -0.51 -1.01
C ILE A 55 -4.17 -0.29 -0.03
N ASN A 56 -4.79 -1.38 0.39
CA ASN A 56 -5.75 -1.36 1.48
C ASN A 56 -5.47 -2.54 2.40
N TYR A 57 -6.20 -2.63 3.50
CA TYR A 57 -5.91 -3.66 4.50
C TYR A 57 -6.11 -5.08 3.98
N SER A 58 -6.98 -5.29 2.99
CA SER A 58 -7.16 -6.62 2.43
C SER A 58 -5.94 -7.13 1.65
N HIS A 59 -5.05 -6.21 1.23
CA HIS A 59 -3.81 -6.59 0.55
C HIS A 59 -2.76 -7.13 1.52
N ILE A 60 -2.87 -6.81 2.81
CA ILE A 60 -1.83 -7.15 3.80
C ILE A 60 -2.34 -8.00 4.96
N PHE A 61 -3.63 -8.09 5.15
CA PHE A 61 -4.25 -8.91 6.18
C PHE A 61 -5.27 -9.85 5.57
N ASN A 62 -5.49 -10.99 6.22
CA ASN A 62 -6.55 -11.90 5.83
C ASN A 62 -7.86 -11.40 6.46
N LEU A 63 -8.62 -10.69 5.67
CA LEU A 63 -9.90 -10.16 6.10
C LEU A 63 -11.06 -10.97 5.53
#